data_4bd7020e80a8bd073294fa0d449ad38e
#
_entry.id   4bd7020e80a8bd073294fa0d449ad38e
#
_cell.length_a   1.000
_cell.length_b   1.000
_cell.length_c   1.000
_cell.angle_alpha   90.00
_cell.angle_beta   90.00
_cell.angle_gamma   90.00
#
_symmetry.space_group_name_H-M   'P 1'
#
loop_
_entity.id
_entity.type
_entity.pdbx_description
1 polymer ?
#
loop_
_entity_poly.entity_id
_entity_poly.type
_entity_poly.pdbx_seq_one_letter_code
_entity_poly.pdbx_strand_id
1 'polypeptide(L)'
;MEKILTAKIDGRQMEDDFEIIEAILESRNIDDVASFLRPTEEDLIPFEKMKGLDEAYQIIDDAVTMGEKFLVLADVDADGCCSNAIITKYLRRCGADVECIINDGKEHGAENLDLSLLADIDVMIIVDSLNNDPEVYKRILDTGTRLIVFDHHLPEQRLFDANLDFVLVTSAKDYPNEALSGAGVCMKYVLYADEMNLTDYSDDLWVYAAIGLIADMSDMSVPENRYIAHRGLAQFKNPMVKKMVGNYAFDSQSVSFSIGPLVNAAMRMHENEKAMQVFLADDEDEINELVKDLKDCKEQQNEVVAELLDGLLEQGEAQLDRKCMFFMLENDTEAEITGLLGNRLLALYQRPLFILRLKDGQYAGSMRAVGVDNMLEISNSTGLCLCQGHPLASGAFIKEEEFEQFKEVIEEELKDIEFSIKIEADIELTPGQINENLIKQLNAINRISGTGFPPVKVLVRTNDYEVSTFSSKKHLKVIDNETGVIIVKWNCMDWQTMSNDGEIIAIGVLANPYYGRNKFLQLTIDEYTQQND
;
A
#
# COMPACT_ATOMS: atom_id res chain seq x y z
N MET A 1 -26.94 0.34 -7.97
CA MET A 1 -26.37 -0.21 -6.73
C MET A 1 -26.82 0.68 -5.58
N GLU A 2 -27.34 0.08 -4.52
CA GLU A 2 -27.73 0.82 -3.32
C GLU A 2 -26.48 1.32 -2.57
N LYS A 3 -26.56 2.53 -2.02
CA LYS A 3 -25.50 3.14 -1.22
C LYS A 3 -26.02 3.36 0.19
N ILE A 4 -25.39 2.72 1.16
CA ILE A 4 -25.72 2.83 2.58
C ILE A 4 -24.58 3.59 3.25
N LEU A 5 -24.83 4.84 3.62
CA LEU A 5 -23.85 5.72 4.24
C LEU A 5 -24.27 5.95 5.71
N THR A 6 -23.38 5.57 6.63
CA THR A 6 -23.62 5.67 8.09
C THR A 6 -22.40 6.27 8.77
N ALA A 7 -22.56 6.65 10.04
CA ALA A 7 -21.45 7.05 10.91
C ALA A 7 -21.52 6.30 12.24
N LYS A 8 -20.35 6.00 12.82
CA LYS A 8 -20.24 5.33 14.14
C LYS A 8 -20.73 6.23 15.26
N ILE A 9 -20.42 7.53 15.14
CA ILE A 9 -20.70 8.54 16.17
C ILE A 9 -21.60 9.63 15.58
N ASP A 10 -22.63 10.01 16.32
CA ASP A 10 -23.38 11.25 16.07
C ASP A 10 -22.71 12.41 16.83
N GLY A 11 -21.87 13.16 16.12
CA GLY A 11 -21.13 14.29 16.66
C GLY A 11 -21.82 15.64 16.51
N ARG A 12 -23.04 15.69 15.94
CA ARG A 12 -23.74 16.94 15.59
C ARG A 12 -24.03 17.88 16.77
N GLN A 13 -23.98 17.38 18.01
CA GLN A 13 -24.17 18.17 19.22
C GLN A 13 -22.87 18.51 19.95
N MET A 14 -21.72 18.06 19.46
CA MET A 14 -20.42 18.38 20.04
C MET A 14 -20.03 19.82 19.69
N GLU A 15 -19.55 20.58 20.66
CA GLU A 15 -19.22 22.00 20.48
C GLU A 15 -17.71 22.26 20.40
N ASP A 16 -16.89 21.32 20.90
CA ASP A 16 -15.44 21.46 20.96
C ASP A 16 -14.73 20.50 19.99
N ASP A 17 -13.79 21.01 19.22
CA ASP A 17 -12.94 20.22 18.32
C ASP A 17 -12.21 19.10 19.06
N PHE A 18 -11.78 19.34 20.31
CA PHE A 18 -11.09 18.34 21.11
C PHE A 18 -12.02 17.17 21.48
N GLU A 19 -13.25 17.46 21.86
CA GLU A 19 -14.29 16.44 22.13
C GLU A 19 -14.52 15.57 20.90
N ILE A 20 -14.58 16.18 19.70
CA ILE A 20 -14.73 15.46 18.42
C ILE A 20 -13.53 14.52 18.20
N ILE A 21 -12.31 15.00 18.39
CA ILE A 21 -11.10 14.21 18.18
C ILE A 21 -11.00 13.06 19.18
N GLU A 22 -11.27 13.33 20.46
CA GLU A 22 -11.23 12.33 21.53
C GLU A 22 -12.26 11.22 21.25
N ALA A 23 -13.50 11.57 20.91
CA ALA A 23 -14.54 10.60 20.57
C ALA A 23 -14.16 9.72 19.37
N ILE A 24 -13.55 10.29 18.32
CA ILE A 24 -13.07 9.52 17.17
C ILE A 24 -11.99 8.53 17.61
N LEU A 25 -11.00 8.96 18.37
CA LEU A 25 -9.88 8.10 18.76
C LEU A 25 -10.33 7.00 19.73
N GLU A 26 -11.19 7.32 20.71
CA GLU A 26 -11.81 6.33 21.59
C GLU A 26 -12.62 5.28 20.81
N SER A 27 -13.39 5.70 19.80
CA SER A 27 -14.17 4.76 18.94
C SER A 27 -13.29 3.81 18.13
N ARG A 28 -12.02 4.14 17.99
CA ARG A 28 -10.99 3.33 17.35
C ARG A 28 -10.12 2.55 18.35
N ASN A 29 -10.54 2.49 19.62
CA ASN A 29 -9.84 1.84 20.73
C ASN A 29 -8.44 2.43 21.03
N ILE A 30 -8.27 3.74 20.85
CA ILE A 30 -7.05 4.46 21.21
C ILE A 30 -7.25 5.04 22.62
N ASP A 31 -6.72 4.35 23.63
CA ASP A 31 -6.88 4.73 25.05
C ASP A 31 -5.98 5.92 25.45
N ASP A 32 -4.75 5.98 24.91
CA ASP A 32 -3.80 7.07 25.14
C ASP A 32 -3.70 7.98 23.92
N VAL A 33 -4.61 8.93 23.85
CA VAL A 33 -4.69 9.93 22.77
C VAL A 33 -3.39 10.75 22.69
N ALA A 34 -2.76 11.09 23.83
CA ALA A 34 -1.58 11.93 23.84
C ALA A 34 -0.35 11.22 23.27
N SER A 35 -0.10 9.98 23.66
CA SER A 35 0.97 9.14 23.11
C SER A 35 0.71 8.84 21.63
N PHE A 36 -0.52 8.48 21.27
CA PHE A 36 -0.88 8.21 19.88
C PHE A 36 -0.61 9.39 18.94
N LEU A 37 -0.92 10.62 19.37
CA LEU A 37 -0.67 11.84 18.58
C LEU A 37 0.80 12.28 18.58
N ARG A 38 1.58 11.87 19.57
CA ARG A 38 2.99 12.25 19.75
C ARG A 38 3.83 11.04 20.16
N PRO A 39 3.98 10.07 19.23
CA PRO A 39 4.76 8.88 19.53
C PRO A 39 6.22 9.25 19.83
N THR A 40 6.83 8.51 20.74
CA THR A 40 8.18 8.74 21.26
C THR A 40 9.04 7.49 21.11
N GLU A 41 10.32 7.60 21.42
CA GLU A 41 11.25 6.46 21.41
C GLU A 41 10.83 5.35 22.41
N GLU A 42 10.05 5.68 23.42
CA GLU A 42 9.50 4.71 24.38
C GLU A 42 8.51 3.73 23.72
N ASP A 43 7.98 4.08 22.55
CA ASP A 43 7.11 3.21 21.74
C ASP A 43 7.89 2.12 20.98
N LEU A 44 9.23 2.23 20.88
CA LEU A 44 10.06 1.17 20.31
C LEU A 44 10.10 -0.04 21.26
N ILE A 45 9.79 -1.20 20.71
CA ILE A 45 9.91 -2.45 21.46
C ILE A 45 11.39 -2.76 21.69
N PRO A 46 11.80 -3.16 22.90
CA PRO A 46 13.19 -3.48 23.22
C PRO A 46 13.82 -4.51 22.26
N PHE A 47 15.06 -4.31 21.90
CA PHE A 47 15.79 -5.13 20.90
C PHE A 47 15.87 -6.62 21.28
N GLU A 48 15.95 -6.92 22.58
CA GLU A 48 16.01 -8.29 23.10
C GLU A 48 14.75 -9.12 22.79
N LYS A 49 13.68 -8.47 22.35
CA LYS A 49 12.45 -9.14 21.90
C LYS A 49 12.53 -9.65 20.47
N MET A 50 13.46 -9.12 19.67
CA MET A 50 13.65 -9.56 18.29
C MET A 50 14.80 -10.55 18.21
N LYS A 51 14.47 -11.82 18.03
CA LYS A 51 15.45 -12.92 17.95
C LYS A 51 16.32 -12.77 16.71
N GLY A 52 17.56 -13.22 16.82
CA GLY A 52 18.53 -13.20 15.71
C GLY A 52 19.27 -11.88 15.54
N LEU A 53 18.89 -10.78 16.21
CA LEU A 53 19.59 -9.50 16.08
C LEU A 53 21.06 -9.57 16.52
N ASP A 54 21.33 -10.19 17.66
CA ASP A 54 22.69 -10.31 18.20
C ASP A 54 23.58 -11.19 17.30
N GLU A 55 23.04 -12.33 16.84
CA GLU A 55 23.75 -13.22 15.91
C GLU A 55 24.03 -12.54 14.57
N ALA A 56 23.06 -11.82 14.02
CA ALA A 56 23.23 -11.05 12.79
C ALA A 56 24.29 -9.95 12.97
N TYR A 57 24.24 -9.23 14.11
CA TYR A 57 25.23 -8.20 14.42
C TYR A 57 26.64 -8.78 14.49
N GLN A 58 26.86 -9.89 15.18
CA GLN A 58 28.18 -10.52 15.30
C GLN A 58 28.72 -10.94 13.94
N ILE A 59 27.90 -11.56 13.08
CA ILE A 59 28.32 -11.97 11.74
C ILE A 59 28.71 -10.75 10.89
N ILE A 60 27.92 -9.70 10.93
CA ILE A 60 28.14 -8.50 10.11
C ILE A 60 29.34 -7.71 10.62
N ASP A 61 29.49 -7.51 11.94
CA ASP A 61 30.59 -6.77 12.54
C ASP A 61 31.94 -7.47 12.30
N ASP A 62 31.99 -8.79 12.45
CA ASP A 62 33.15 -9.60 12.12
C ASP A 62 33.52 -9.48 10.64
N ALA A 63 32.53 -9.61 9.74
CA ALA A 63 32.75 -9.52 8.29
C ALA A 63 33.26 -8.14 7.85
N VAL A 64 32.67 -7.06 8.39
CA VAL A 64 33.15 -5.69 8.15
C VAL A 64 34.59 -5.53 8.63
N THR A 65 34.90 -6.01 9.84
CA THR A 65 36.26 -5.94 10.42
C THR A 65 37.27 -6.71 9.60
N MET A 66 36.87 -7.83 9.01
CA MET A 66 37.76 -8.67 8.15
C MET A 66 37.85 -8.15 6.71
N GLY A 67 37.06 -7.17 6.31
CA GLY A 67 36.99 -6.64 4.95
C GLY A 67 36.36 -7.62 3.96
N GLU A 68 35.43 -8.43 4.43
CA GLU A 68 34.68 -9.40 3.64
C GLU A 68 33.60 -8.73 2.78
N LYS A 69 33.20 -9.43 1.71
CA LYS A 69 32.25 -8.91 0.73
C LYS A 69 30.82 -9.34 1.03
N PHE A 70 29.91 -8.40 0.84
CA PHE A 70 28.48 -8.60 1.04
C PHE A 70 27.71 -8.57 -0.28
N LEU A 71 26.68 -9.41 -0.38
CA LEU A 71 25.63 -9.32 -1.41
C LEU A 71 24.28 -9.17 -0.73
N VAL A 72 23.53 -8.12 -1.08
CA VAL A 72 22.17 -7.90 -0.59
C VAL A 72 21.17 -8.20 -1.71
N LEU A 73 20.24 -9.14 -1.47
CA LEU A 73 19.11 -9.45 -2.34
C LEU A 73 17.85 -8.79 -1.78
N ALA A 74 17.21 -7.94 -2.57
CA ALA A 74 15.96 -7.24 -2.22
C ALA A 74 14.74 -7.90 -2.84
N ASP A 75 13.58 -7.76 -2.17
CA ASP A 75 12.29 -8.04 -2.80
C ASP A 75 11.88 -6.99 -3.84
N VAL A 76 10.92 -7.36 -4.70
CA VAL A 76 10.51 -6.62 -5.91
C VAL A 76 9.34 -5.67 -5.65
N ASP A 77 9.45 -4.90 -4.58
CA ASP A 77 8.48 -3.86 -4.22
C ASP A 77 9.12 -2.68 -3.48
N ALA A 78 8.29 -1.77 -2.96
CA ALA A 78 8.80 -0.58 -2.28
C ALA A 78 9.36 -0.89 -0.88
N ASP A 79 8.85 -1.90 -0.17
CA ASP A 79 9.39 -2.31 1.13
C ASP A 79 10.75 -3.00 0.95
N GLY A 80 10.87 -3.90 -0.04
CA GLY A 80 12.14 -4.52 -0.39
C GLY A 80 13.21 -3.51 -0.81
N CYS A 81 12.86 -2.52 -1.65
CA CYS A 81 13.76 -1.41 -2.01
C CYS A 81 14.19 -0.59 -0.78
N CYS A 82 13.28 -0.32 0.15
CA CYS A 82 13.57 0.40 1.39
C CYS A 82 14.44 -0.43 2.35
N SER A 83 14.14 -1.71 2.50
CA SER A 83 14.91 -2.68 3.29
C SER A 83 16.36 -2.76 2.81
N ASN A 84 16.54 -2.87 1.49
CA ASN A 84 17.86 -2.84 0.88
C ASN A 84 18.59 -1.51 1.13
N ALA A 85 17.89 -0.37 0.96
CA ALA A 85 18.50 0.94 1.19
C ALA A 85 18.99 1.10 2.64
N ILE A 86 18.23 0.62 3.63
CA ILE A 86 18.59 0.67 5.04
C ILE A 86 19.87 -0.14 5.29
N ILE A 87 19.88 -1.42 4.91
CA ILE A 87 21.03 -2.32 5.15
C ILE A 87 22.26 -1.87 4.36
N THR A 88 22.09 -1.59 3.05
CA THR A 88 23.23 -1.25 2.18
C THR A 88 23.86 0.09 2.56
N LYS A 89 23.06 1.12 2.83
CA LYS A 89 23.61 2.43 3.26
C LYS A 89 24.30 2.32 4.62
N TYR A 90 23.76 1.53 5.55
CA TYR A 90 24.43 1.24 6.82
C TYR A 90 25.76 0.54 6.61
N LEU A 91 25.81 -0.56 5.85
CA LEU A 91 27.04 -1.31 5.56
C LEU A 91 28.11 -0.44 4.90
N ARG A 92 27.72 0.40 3.92
CA ARG A 92 28.64 1.35 3.26
C ARG A 92 29.23 2.36 4.25
N ARG A 93 28.47 2.82 5.24
CA ARG A 93 28.95 3.71 6.32
C ARG A 93 29.93 3.01 7.26
N CYS A 94 29.73 1.71 7.47
CA CYS A 94 30.69 0.87 8.19
C CYS A 94 31.95 0.56 7.38
N GLY A 95 32.01 0.98 6.09
CA GLY A 95 33.17 0.75 5.21
C GLY A 95 33.15 -0.61 4.51
N ALA A 96 32.04 -1.33 4.51
CA ALA A 96 31.90 -2.62 3.85
C ALA A 96 31.88 -2.51 2.32
N ASP A 97 32.41 -3.55 1.65
CA ASP A 97 32.26 -3.79 0.21
C ASP A 97 30.92 -4.53 0.01
N VAL A 98 29.90 -3.84 -0.54
CA VAL A 98 28.55 -4.35 -0.65
C VAL A 98 27.97 -4.16 -2.04
N GLU A 99 27.58 -5.26 -2.65
CA GLU A 99 26.82 -5.34 -3.89
C GLU A 99 25.33 -5.58 -3.59
N CYS A 100 24.45 -5.10 -4.49
CA CYS A 100 23.01 -5.25 -4.35
C CYS A 100 22.42 -5.83 -5.63
N ILE A 101 21.48 -6.73 -5.47
CA ILE A 101 20.70 -7.31 -6.57
C ILE A 101 19.20 -7.28 -6.23
N ILE A 102 18.40 -7.28 -7.27
CA ILE A 102 16.96 -7.41 -7.20
C ILE A 102 16.52 -8.33 -8.33
N ASN A 103 15.51 -9.17 -8.09
CA ASN A 103 14.99 -10.07 -9.12
C ASN A 103 14.28 -9.28 -10.24
N ASP A 104 14.11 -9.92 -11.40
CA ASP A 104 13.35 -9.33 -12.52
C ASP A 104 11.85 -9.55 -12.33
N GLY A 105 11.07 -8.65 -12.91
CA GLY A 105 9.61 -8.70 -12.88
C GLY A 105 9.07 -8.71 -11.45
N LYS A 106 8.36 -9.78 -11.08
CA LYS A 106 7.77 -10.01 -9.75
C LYS A 106 8.24 -11.31 -9.12
N GLU A 107 9.44 -11.77 -9.45
CA GLU A 107 10.02 -12.94 -8.80
C GLU A 107 10.35 -12.62 -7.33
N HIS A 108 9.93 -13.51 -6.42
CA HIS A 108 10.14 -13.37 -4.99
C HIS A 108 11.16 -14.39 -4.49
N GLY A 109 12.02 -13.98 -3.55
CA GLY A 109 13.00 -14.86 -2.92
C GLY A 109 14.21 -15.19 -3.80
N ALA A 110 14.97 -16.17 -3.36
CA ALA A 110 16.23 -16.57 -3.97
C ALA A 110 16.12 -17.88 -4.80
N GLU A 111 14.89 -18.27 -5.24
CA GLU A 111 14.71 -19.55 -5.96
C GLU A 111 15.52 -19.62 -7.23
N ASN A 112 15.53 -18.54 -8.02
CA ASN A 112 16.21 -18.44 -9.31
C ASN A 112 17.57 -17.74 -9.24
N LEU A 113 18.12 -17.56 -8.03
CA LEU A 113 19.43 -16.94 -7.84
C LEU A 113 20.53 -17.67 -8.63
N ASP A 114 21.25 -16.93 -9.45
CA ASP A 114 22.47 -17.43 -10.08
C ASP A 114 23.58 -17.55 -9.02
N LEU A 115 23.86 -18.78 -8.60
CA LEU A 115 24.88 -19.05 -7.58
C LEU A 115 26.30 -18.64 -8.00
N SER A 116 26.54 -18.38 -9.28
CA SER A 116 27.85 -17.87 -9.72
C SER A 116 28.14 -16.47 -9.17
N LEU A 117 27.11 -15.70 -8.81
CA LEU A 117 27.24 -14.40 -8.15
C LEU A 117 27.85 -14.50 -6.76
N LEU A 118 27.79 -15.69 -6.12
CA LEU A 118 28.30 -15.91 -4.78
C LEU A 118 29.80 -16.33 -4.76
N ALA A 119 30.47 -16.45 -5.91
CA ALA A 119 31.83 -16.99 -5.99
C ALA A 119 32.85 -16.20 -5.15
N ASP A 120 32.67 -14.88 -5.00
CA ASP A 120 33.56 -13.99 -4.24
C ASP A 120 32.79 -13.28 -3.09
N ILE A 121 31.63 -13.81 -2.67
CA ILE A 121 30.79 -13.26 -1.62
C ILE A 121 30.93 -14.08 -0.33
N ASP A 122 31.26 -13.40 0.76
CA ASP A 122 31.42 -14.01 2.08
C ASP A 122 30.12 -14.04 2.88
N VAL A 123 29.29 -13.01 2.74
CA VAL A 123 28.00 -12.87 3.45
C VAL A 123 26.91 -12.46 2.47
N MET A 124 25.85 -13.25 2.39
CA MET A 124 24.62 -12.88 1.69
C MET A 124 23.57 -12.44 2.69
N ILE A 125 22.92 -11.32 2.40
CA ILE A 125 21.79 -10.79 3.17
C ILE A 125 20.57 -10.77 2.26
N ILE A 126 19.50 -11.43 2.67
CA ILE A 126 18.19 -11.36 2.01
C ILE A 126 17.31 -10.43 2.82
N VAL A 127 16.69 -9.45 2.18
CA VAL A 127 15.80 -8.50 2.84
C VAL A 127 14.41 -8.56 2.24
N ASP A 128 13.40 -8.68 3.11
CA ASP A 128 11.98 -8.66 2.75
C ASP A 128 11.56 -9.74 1.73
N SER A 129 12.28 -10.86 1.67
CA SER A 129 12.11 -11.87 0.61
C SER A 129 12.34 -13.30 1.13
N LEU A 130 11.64 -13.64 2.22
CA LEU A 130 11.72 -14.97 2.86
C LEU A 130 11.24 -16.06 1.91
N ASN A 131 12.06 -17.10 1.73
CA ASN A 131 11.65 -18.32 1.06
C ASN A 131 11.41 -19.45 2.08
N ASN A 132 10.24 -20.06 2.00
CA ASN A 132 9.88 -21.17 2.89
C ASN A 132 10.39 -22.54 2.41
N ASP A 133 11.06 -22.62 1.24
CA ASP A 133 11.72 -23.84 0.79
C ASP A 133 13.16 -23.92 1.31
N PRO A 134 13.49 -24.87 2.24
CA PRO A 134 14.82 -25.01 2.79
C PRO A 134 15.91 -25.32 1.74
N GLU A 135 15.55 -25.95 0.62
CA GLU A 135 16.52 -26.29 -0.43
C GLU A 135 17.11 -25.04 -1.10
N VAL A 136 16.35 -23.93 -1.13
CA VAL A 136 16.86 -22.64 -1.62
C VAL A 136 18.02 -22.16 -0.77
N TYR A 137 17.86 -22.12 0.55
CA TYR A 137 18.92 -21.68 1.47
C TYR A 137 20.07 -22.64 1.55
N LYS A 138 19.79 -23.96 1.49
CA LYS A 138 20.86 -24.98 1.44
C LYS A 138 21.79 -24.78 0.24
N ARG A 139 21.24 -24.49 -0.95
CA ARG A 139 22.04 -24.21 -2.14
C ARG A 139 22.98 -23.02 -1.95
N ILE A 140 22.53 -21.96 -1.26
CA ILE A 140 23.36 -20.80 -0.92
C ILE A 140 24.45 -21.20 0.08
N LEU A 141 24.10 -21.86 1.17
CA LEU A 141 25.03 -22.30 2.21
C LEU A 141 26.08 -23.30 1.69
N ASP A 142 25.71 -24.16 0.74
CA ASP A 142 26.63 -25.11 0.09
C ASP A 142 27.75 -24.44 -0.73
N THR A 143 27.63 -23.13 -1.06
CA THR A 143 28.70 -22.33 -1.66
C THR A 143 29.77 -21.91 -0.64
N GLY A 144 29.46 -22.00 0.66
CA GLY A 144 30.31 -21.52 1.76
C GLY A 144 29.97 -20.08 2.20
N THR A 145 28.99 -19.43 1.55
CA THR A 145 28.55 -18.09 1.90
C THR A 145 27.68 -18.14 3.17
N ARG A 146 27.95 -17.27 4.15
CA ARG A 146 27.09 -17.10 5.33
C ARG A 146 25.80 -16.40 4.92
N LEU A 147 24.67 -16.76 5.52
CA LEU A 147 23.36 -16.26 5.14
C LEU A 147 22.65 -15.60 6.33
N ILE A 148 22.14 -14.39 6.11
CA ILE A 148 21.27 -13.66 7.03
C ILE A 148 20.00 -13.27 6.27
N VAL A 149 18.84 -13.43 6.91
CA VAL A 149 17.54 -13.04 6.36
C VAL A 149 16.87 -12.06 7.31
N PHE A 150 16.53 -10.85 6.84
CA PHE A 150 15.72 -9.86 7.53
C PHE A 150 14.35 -9.81 6.87
N ASP A 151 13.30 -10.22 7.57
CA ASP A 151 12.00 -10.39 6.94
C ASP A 151 10.84 -10.23 7.94
N HIS A 152 9.64 -10.05 7.43
CA HIS A 152 8.41 -9.99 8.20
C HIS A 152 7.35 -11.02 7.75
N HIS A 153 7.63 -11.77 6.69
CA HIS A 153 6.75 -12.86 6.24
C HIS A 153 6.77 -14.03 7.21
N LEU A 154 5.65 -14.74 7.31
CA LEU A 154 5.49 -15.87 8.24
C LEU A 154 6.35 -17.07 7.81
N PRO A 155 7.37 -17.45 8.60
CA PRO A 155 8.18 -18.64 8.31
C PRO A 155 7.40 -19.92 8.61
N GLU A 156 7.41 -20.87 7.67
CA GLU A 156 6.82 -22.18 7.86
C GLU A 156 7.70 -23.09 8.74
N GLN A 157 7.06 -24.02 9.44
CA GLN A 157 7.74 -24.96 10.33
C GLN A 157 8.83 -25.78 9.62
N ARG A 158 8.62 -26.15 8.34
CA ARG A 158 9.60 -26.92 7.55
C ARG A 158 10.97 -26.22 7.41
N LEU A 159 10.99 -24.88 7.44
CA LEU A 159 12.23 -24.12 7.38
C LEU A 159 13.08 -24.33 8.65
N PHE A 160 12.44 -24.38 9.82
CA PHE A 160 13.11 -24.66 11.09
C PHE A 160 13.50 -26.14 11.22
N ASP A 161 12.66 -27.07 10.74
CA ASP A 161 12.92 -28.51 10.78
C ASP A 161 14.14 -28.92 9.95
N ALA A 162 14.50 -28.11 8.93
CA ALA A 162 15.67 -28.34 8.10
C ALA A 162 17.01 -28.13 8.83
N ASN A 163 16.98 -27.45 9.99
CA ASN A 163 18.16 -27.20 10.84
C ASN A 163 19.39 -26.68 10.05
N LEU A 164 19.15 -25.68 9.19
CA LEU A 164 20.18 -25.01 8.39
C LEU A 164 20.91 -23.95 9.23
N ASP A 165 22.17 -23.73 8.93
CA ASP A 165 23.03 -22.76 9.63
C ASP A 165 22.92 -21.35 8.98
N PHE A 166 21.83 -20.65 9.23
CA PHE A 166 21.62 -19.27 8.81
C PHE A 166 20.90 -18.47 9.91
N VAL A 167 21.01 -17.16 9.86
CA VAL A 167 20.33 -16.27 10.82
C VAL A 167 19.06 -15.73 10.21
N LEU A 168 17.93 -15.92 10.91
CA LEU A 168 16.65 -15.31 10.59
C LEU A 168 16.29 -14.26 11.64
N VAL A 169 16.18 -13.02 11.22
CA VAL A 169 15.63 -11.90 12.01
C VAL A 169 14.26 -11.57 11.48
N THR A 170 13.21 -11.82 12.25
CA THR A 170 11.84 -11.62 11.79
C THR A 170 10.93 -11.10 12.88
N SER A 171 9.97 -10.25 12.46
CA SER A 171 8.88 -9.81 13.32
C SER A 171 7.71 -10.81 13.36
N ALA A 172 7.55 -11.66 12.35
CA ALA A 172 6.40 -12.55 12.21
C ALA A 172 6.32 -13.69 13.25
N LYS A 173 7.34 -13.85 14.07
CA LYS A 173 7.38 -14.93 15.06
C LYS A 173 7.99 -14.47 16.38
N ASP A 174 7.21 -14.61 17.45
CA ASP A 174 7.64 -14.30 18.83
C ASP A 174 8.03 -12.83 19.08
N TYR A 175 7.83 -11.91 18.15
CA TYR A 175 8.02 -10.48 18.34
C TYR A 175 6.65 -9.82 18.64
N PRO A 176 6.55 -8.90 19.61
CA PRO A 176 5.27 -8.34 20.03
C PRO A 176 4.53 -7.55 18.93
N ASN A 177 5.25 -7.04 17.95
CA ASN A 177 4.71 -6.34 16.78
C ASN A 177 4.89 -7.22 15.52
N GLU A 178 3.93 -8.09 15.25
CA GLU A 178 3.92 -8.93 14.05
C GLU A 178 3.57 -8.14 12.77
N ALA A 179 3.14 -6.88 12.91
CA ALA A 179 2.77 -6.01 11.79
C ALA A 179 3.91 -5.06 11.37
N LEU A 180 5.14 -5.34 11.73
CA LEU A 180 6.31 -4.60 11.30
C LEU A 180 6.70 -5.06 9.90
N SER A 181 7.01 -4.14 8.98
CA SER A 181 7.46 -4.47 7.62
C SER A 181 8.94 -4.91 7.55
N GLY A 182 9.39 -5.42 6.40
CA GLY A 182 10.78 -5.77 6.18
C GLY A 182 11.73 -4.59 6.42
N ALA A 183 11.40 -3.38 5.94
CA ALA A 183 12.16 -2.17 6.24
C ALA A 183 12.15 -1.82 7.74
N GLY A 184 11.06 -2.10 8.43
CA GLY A 184 10.99 -1.96 9.87
C GLY A 184 11.94 -2.92 10.60
N VAL A 185 12.01 -4.18 10.18
CA VAL A 185 12.95 -5.18 10.72
C VAL A 185 14.40 -4.76 10.45
N CYS A 186 14.71 -4.33 9.21
CA CYS A 186 16.03 -3.81 8.87
C CYS A 186 16.40 -2.58 9.72
N MET A 187 15.45 -1.69 9.96
CA MET A 187 15.67 -0.51 10.82
C MET A 187 15.95 -0.89 12.27
N LYS A 188 15.26 -1.90 12.80
CA LYS A 188 15.54 -2.43 14.16
C LYS A 188 16.96 -2.95 14.26
N TYR A 189 17.44 -3.66 13.25
CA TYR A 189 18.83 -4.12 13.19
C TYR A 189 19.82 -2.94 13.22
N VAL A 190 19.61 -1.93 12.38
CA VAL A 190 20.53 -0.79 12.30
C VAL A 190 20.54 0.02 13.60
N LEU A 191 19.40 0.21 14.24
CA LEU A 191 19.31 0.86 15.56
C LEU A 191 20.07 0.07 16.63
N TYR A 192 19.92 -1.26 16.64
CA TYR A 192 20.66 -2.13 17.54
C TYR A 192 22.18 -2.02 17.30
N ALA A 193 22.61 -2.08 16.05
CA ALA A 193 24.01 -1.99 15.69
C ALA A 193 24.62 -0.60 16.01
N ASP A 194 23.86 0.48 15.86
CA ASP A 194 24.28 1.82 16.31
C ASP A 194 24.48 1.88 17.83
N GLU A 195 23.59 1.25 18.61
CA GLU A 195 23.75 1.18 20.07
C GLU A 195 25.01 0.42 20.45
N MET A 196 25.26 -0.73 19.82
CA MET A 196 26.45 -1.54 20.07
C MET A 196 27.75 -0.85 19.68
N ASN A 197 27.76 -0.12 18.55
CA ASN A 197 28.95 0.55 18.01
C ASN A 197 29.11 2.00 18.49
N LEU A 198 28.12 2.53 19.23
CA LEU A 198 28.05 3.93 19.66
C LEU A 198 28.12 4.89 18.45
N THR A 199 27.38 4.56 17.38
CA THR A 199 27.25 5.35 16.15
C THR A 199 25.82 5.92 16.02
N ASP A 200 25.59 6.76 15.02
CA ASP A 200 24.32 7.37 14.67
C ASP A 200 24.02 7.23 13.17
N TYR A 201 24.47 6.13 12.57
CA TYR A 201 24.34 5.86 11.14
C TYR A 201 22.89 5.65 10.68
N SER A 202 21.98 5.39 11.63
CA SER A 202 20.55 5.25 11.38
C SER A 202 19.81 6.59 11.17
N ASP A 203 20.40 7.73 11.54
CA ASP A 203 19.69 9.02 11.66
C ASP A 203 18.92 9.47 10.41
N ASP A 204 19.44 9.24 9.22
CA ASP A 204 18.78 9.59 7.95
C ASP A 204 18.12 8.39 7.24
N LEU A 205 18.09 7.20 7.88
CA LEU A 205 17.49 6.00 7.33
C LEU A 205 16.00 5.83 7.71
N TRP A 206 15.50 6.58 8.68
CA TRP A 206 14.10 6.53 9.10
C TRP A 206 13.11 6.77 7.95
N VAL A 207 13.50 7.58 6.97
CA VAL A 207 12.66 7.87 5.79
C VAL A 207 12.33 6.59 5.02
N TYR A 208 13.31 5.69 4.84
CA TYR A 208 13.11 4.43 4.14
C TYR A 208 12.24 3.48 4.97
N ALA A 209 12.47 3.38 6.29
CA ALA A 209 11.63 2.58 7.17
C ALA A 209 10.16 3.04 7.13
N ALA A 210 9.91 4.35 7.14
CA ALA A 210 8.55 4.88 7.03
C ALA A 210 7.89 4.60 5.67
N ILE A 211 8.65 4.72 4.57
CA ILE A 211 8.15 4.42 3.23
C ILE A 211 7.81 2.92 3.12
N GLY A 212 8.69 2.03 3.57
CA GLY A 212 8.45 0.60 3.55
C GLY A 212 7.20 0.22 4.35
N LEU A 213 7.11 0.62 5.63
CA LEU A 213 5.94 0.38 6.48
C LEU A 213 4.61 0.83 5.85
N ILE A 214 4.60 2.01 5.24
CA ILE A 214 3.39 2.54 4.63
C ILE A 214 3.06 1.83 3.32
N ALA A 215 4.08 1.50 2.51
CA ALA A 215 3.90 0.83 1.22
C ALA A 215 3.43 -0.61 1.39
N ASP A 216 3.95 -1.32 2.40
CA ASP A 216 3.54 -2.67 2.79
C ASP A 216 2.19 -2.70 3.54
N MET A 217 1.56 -1.54 3.73
CA MET A 217 0.28 -1.43 4.43
C MET A 217 0.30 -1.96 5.87
N SER A 218 1.41 -1.82 6.56
CA SER A 218 1.58 -2.18 7.98
C SER A 218 0.53 -1.51 8.87
N ASP A 219 0.19 -2.14 9.99
CA ASP A 219 -0.83 -1.62 10.92
C ASP A 219 -0.33 -0.35 11.64
N MET A 220 -0.93 0.79 11.29
CA MET A 220 -0.59 2.11 11.87
C MET A 220 -1.29 2.41 13.20
N SER A 221 -2.05 1.48 13.76
CA SER A 221 -2.54 1.56 15.14
C SER A 221 -1.48 1.09 16.14
N VAL A 222 -0.48 0.30 15.69
CA VAL A 222 0.62 -0.20 16.52
C VAL A 222 1.59 0.95 16.87
N PRO A 223 1.88 1.21 18.16
CA PRO A 223 2.71 2.35 18.58
C PRO A 223 4.10 2.37 17.93
N GLU A 224 4.78 1.23 17.84
CA GLU A 224 6.11 1.13 17.20
C GLU A 224 6.08 1.52 15.72
N ASN A 225 5.13 0.99 14.93
CA ASN A 225 4.97 1.35 13.53
C ASN A 225 4.68 2.85 13.38
N ARG A 226 3.84 3.37 14.25
CA ARG A 226 3.48 4.78 14.26
C ARG A 226 4.67 5.67 14.61
N TYR A 227 5.51 5.27 15.55
CA TYR A 227 6.74 6.01 15.88
C TYR A 227 7.73 6.01 14.71
N ILE A 228 7.98 4.85 14.09
CA ILE A 228 8.86 4.74 12.92
C ILE A 228 8.34 5.63 11.77
N ALA A 229 7.05 5.54 11.45
CA ALA A 229 6.43 6.38 10.44
C ALA A 229 6.54 7.88 10.79
N HIS A 230 6.31 8.26 12.06
CA HIS A 230 6.43 9.64 12.51
C HIS A 230 7.84 10.21 12.32
N ARG A 231 8.87 9.44 12.69
CA ARG A 231 10.28 9.82 12.53
C ARG A 231 10.66 9.97 11.07
N GLY A 232 10.31 8.98 10.24
CA GLY A 232 10.67 9.00 8.82
C GLY A 232 9.93 10.06 8.02
N LEU A 233 8.64 10.27 8.23
CA LEU A 233 7.88 11.33 7.58
C LEU A 233 8.35 12.75 7.98
N ALA A 234 9.08 12.90 9.08
CA ALA A 234 9.73 14.15 9.43
C ALA A 234 10.91 14.49 8.50
N GLN A 235 11.46 13.51 7.77
CA GLN A 235 12.61 13.65 6.87
C GLN A 235 12.22 14.11 5.45
N PHE A 236 11.23 14.98 5.33
CA PHE A 236 10.70 15.51 4.06
C PHE A 236 11.74 16.24 3.20
N LYS A 237 12.94 16.53 3.74
CA LYS A 237 14.05 17.16 3.00
C LYS A 237 14.89 16.18 2.21
N ASN A 238 14.68 14.87 2.38
CA ASN A 238 15.37 13.85 1.60
C ASN A 238 15.21 14.13 0.09
N PRO A 239 16.30 14.16 -0.71
CA PRO A 239 16.23 14.54 -2.12
C PRO A 239 15.31 13.63 -2.95
N MET A 240 15.37 12.30 -2.74
CA MET A 240 14.51 11.34 -3.41
C MET A 240 13.03 11.61 -3.12
N VAL A 241 12.67 11.80 -1.84
CA VAL A 241 11.29 12.12 -1.43
C VAL A 241 10.80 13.38 -2.12
N LYS A 242 11.59 14.48 -2.09
CA LYS A 242 11.21 15.74 -2.75
C LYS A 242 10.92 15.56 -4.24
N LYS A 243 11.68 14.73 -4.93
CA LYS A 243 11.54 14.51 -6.37
C LYS A 243 10.36 13.62 -6.71
N MET A 244 10.11 12.57 -5.91
CA MET A 244 8.99 11.67 -6.10
C MET A 244 7.65 12.30 -5.71
N VAL A 245 7.61 12.97 -4.54
CA VAL A 245 6.37 13.55 -3.99
C VAL A 245 6.07 14.92 -4.61
N GLY A 246 7.09 15.67 -5.00
CA GLY A 246 6.94 17.00 -5.63
C GLY A 246 6.43 18.03 -4.63
N ASN A 247 5.30 18.69 -4.96
CA ASN A 247 4.73 19.79 -4.16
C ASN A 247 3.73 19.32 -3.10
N TYR A 248 3.47 18.01 -2.99
CA TYR A 248 2.56 17.46 -1.99
C TYR A 248 3.22 17.36 -0.61
N ALA A 249 2.42 17.22 0.43
CA ALA A 249 2.93 16.90 1.76
C ALA A 249 3.54 15.50 1.75
N PHE A 250 4.59 15.30 2.54
CA PHE A 250 5.14 13.97 2.76
C PHE A 250 4.41 13.32 3.95
N ASP A 251 3.51 12.43 3.62
CA ASP A 251 2.60 11.72 4.51
C ASP A 251 2.26 10.33 3.94
N SER A 252 1.44 9.56 4.65
CA SER A 252 1.04 8.23 4.18
C SER A 252 0.34 8.27 2.81
N GLN A 253 -0.42 9.31 2.52
CA GLN A 253 -1.09 9.45 1.24
C GLN A 253 -0.09 9.64 0.09
N SER A 254 0.93 10.48 0.28
CA SER A 254 1.95 10.70 -0.75
C SER A 254 2.84 9.47 -0.97
N VAL A 255 3.11 8.67 0.05
CA VAL A 255 3.78 7.38 -0.12
C VAL A 255 2.92 6.46 -0.99
N SER A 256 1.63 6.29 -0.64
CA SER A 256 0.70 5.38 -1.33
C SER A 256 0.35 5.81 -2.75
N PHE A 257 0.31 7.13 -3.05
CA PHE A 257 -0.15 7.64 -4.35
C PHE A 257 0.93 8.29 -5.22
N SER A 258 2.13 8.55 -4.67
CA SER A 258 3.25 9.10 -5.43
C SER A 258 4.43 8.14 -5.49
N ILE A 259 4.96 7.66 -4.34
CA ILE A 259 6.15 6.81 -4.30
C ILE A 259 5.82 5.38 -4.76
N GLY A 260 4.89 4.70 -4.08
CA GLY A 260 4.51 3.32 -4.40
C GLY A 260 4.13 3.10 -5.86
N PRO A 261 3.29 3.95 -6.50
CA PRO A 261 2.95 3.80 -7.91
C PRO A 261 4.11 3.95 -8.89
N LEU A 262 5.15 4.72 -8.57
CA LEU A 262 6.35 4.83 -9.41
C LEU A 262 7.19 3.55 -9.33
N VAL A 263 7.46 3.07 -8.13
CA VAL A 263 8.17 1.81 -7.90
C VAL A 263 7.45 0.64 -8.56
N ASN A 264 6.15 0.49 -8.27
CA ASN A 264 5.32 -0.57 -8.85
C ASN A 264 5.21 -0.51 -10.38
N ALA A 265 5.31 0.69 -10.98
CA ALA A 265 5.32 0.81 -12.44
C ALA A 265 6.64 0.29 -13.02
N ALA A 266 7.77 0.67 -12.44
CA ALA A 266 9.08 0.17 -12.86
C ALA A 266 9.17 -1.36 -12.76
N MET A 267 8.68 -1.94 -11.63
CA MET A 267 8.66 -3.39 -11.46
C MET A 267 7.83 -4.10 -12.53
N ARG A 268 6.67 -3.54 -12.93
CA ARG A 268 5.83 -4.10 -13.98
C ARG A 268 6.38 -3.90 -15.39
N MET A 269 7.27 -2.94 -15.57
CA MET A 269 7.95 -2.66 -16.84
C MET A 269 9.35 -3.28 -16.90
N HIS A 270 9.69 -4.19 -15.98
CA HIS A 270 10.99 -4.89 -15.90
C HIS A 270 12.19 -3.94 -15.72
N GLU A 271 11.98 -2.81 -15.01
CA GLU A 271 13.02 -1.82 -14.70
C GLU A 271 13.33 -1.82 -13.19
N ASN A 272 13.36 -3.02 -12.59
CA ASN A 272 13.51 -3.23 -11.14
C ASN A 272 14.81 -2.61 -10.59
N GLU A 273 15.90 -2.75 -11.35
CA GLU A 273 17.19 -2.19 -10.96
C GLU A 273 17.13 -0.68 -10.80
N LYS A 274 16.48 0.05 -11.70
CA LYS A 274 16.31 1.51 -11.59
C LYS A 274 15.47 1.88 -10.36
N ALA A 275 14.42 1.11 -10.09
CA ALA A 275 13.62 1.31 -8.88
C ALA A 275 14.45 1.13 -7.61
N MET A 276 15.29 0.10 -7.52
CA MET A 276 16.20 -0.11 -6.40
C MET A 276 17.26 1.00 -6.31
N GLN A 277 17.87 1.37 -7.42
CA GLN A 277 18.95 2.36 -7.45
C GLN A 277 18.53 3.74 -6.95
N VAL A 278 17.28 4.18 -7.21
CA VAL A 278 16.80 5.48 -6.73
C VAL A 278 16.79 5.59 -5.20
N PHE A 279 16.60 4.46 -4.48
CA PHE A 279 16.68 4.42 -3.01
C PHE A 279 18.13 4.38 -2.50
N LEU A 280 19.05 3.88 -3.32
CA LEU A 280 20.48 3.79 -2.99
C LEU A 280 21.27 5.04 -3.34
N ALA A 281 20.82 5.82 -4.31
CA ALA A 281 21.51 7.01 -4.80
C ALA A 281 21.62 8.10 -3.71
N ASP A 282 22.78 8.77 -3.67
CA ASP A 282 23.06 9.88 -2.78
C ASP A 282 23.28 11.20 -3.56
N ASP A 283 23.68 11.11 -4.83
CA ASP A 283 23.87 12.27 -5.71
C ASP A 283 22.54 12.81 -6.23
N GLU A 284 22.35 14.15 -6.14
CA GLU A 284 21.07 14.77 -6.51
C GLU A 284 20.81 14.72 -8.03
N ASP A 285 21.83 14.75 -8.86
CA ASP A 285 21.66 14.66 -10.31
C ASP A 285 21.30 13.23 -10.72
N GLU A 286 21.94 12.23 -10.12
CA GLU A 286 21.58 10.81 -10.30
C GLU A 286 20.14 10.54 -9.85
N ILE A 287 19.72 11.02 -8.67
CA ILE A 287 18.34 10.91 -8.19
C ILE A 287 17.36 11.56 -9.19
N ASN A 288 17.71 12.72 -9.77
CA ASN A 288 16.86 13.38 -10.74
C ASN A 288 16.64 12.55 -12.01
N GLU A 289 17.68 11.90 -12.52
CA GLU A 289 17.62 11.04 -13.69
C GLU A 289 16.79 9.79 -13.39
N LEU A 290 17.09 9.10 -12.31
CA LEU A 290 16.37 7.88 -11.91
C LEU A 290 14.87 8.14 -11.65
N VAL A 291 14.52 9.20 -10.93
CA VAL A 291 13.10 9.56 -10.70
C VAL A 291 12.39 9.93 -12.00
N LYS A 292 13.10 10.54 -12.97
CA LYS A 292 12.53 10.80 -14.29
C LYS A 292 12.26 9.48 -15.01
N ASP A 293 13.20 8.53 -15.00
CA ASP A 293 13.02 7.22 -15.61
C ASP A 293 11.82 6.48 -15.01
N LEU A 294 11.64 6.50 -13.67
CA LEU A 294 10.46 5.91 -13.03
C LEU A 294 9.15 6.58 -13.47
N LYS A 295 9.15 7.90 -13.68
CA LYS A 295 7.98 8.62 -14.19
C LYS A 295 7.66 8.24 -15.64
N ASP A 296 8.69 8.09 -16.47
CA ASP A 296 8.58 7.65 -17.84
C ASP A 296 8.03 6.21 -17.91
N CYS A 297 8.49 5.28 -17.04
CA CYS A 297 7.91 3.94 -16.88
C CYS A 297 6.42 4.00 -16.49
N LYS A 298 6.06 4.90 -15.58
CA LYS A 298 4.67 5.08 -15.18
C LYS A 298 3.79 5.61 -16.30
N GLU A 299 4.30 6.51 -17.13
CA GLU A 299 3.59 7.03 -18.30
C GLU A 299 3.39 5.93 -19.34
N GLN A 300 4.43 5.18 -19.69
CA GLN A 300 4.35 4.01 -20.57
C GLN A 300 3.34 2.98 -20.07
N GLN A 301 3.37 2.64 -18.77
CA GLN A 301 2.37 1.75 -18.18
C GLN A 301 0.94 2.28 -18.38
N ASN A 302 0.73 3.59 -18.18
CA ASN A 302 -0.59 4.18 -18.36
C ASN A 302 -1.05 4.15 -19.82
N GLU A 303 -0.16 4.32 -20.80
CA GLU A 303 -0.44 4.21 -22.22
C GLU A 303 -0.87 2.77 -22.58
N VAL A 304 -0.10 1.76 -22.16
CA VAL A 304 -0.45 0.35 -22.37
C VAL A 304 -1.81 0.00 -21.75
N VAL A 305 -2.07 0.45 -20.53
CA VAL A 305 -3.37 0.25 -19.86
C VAL A 305 -4.50 0.93 -20.62
N ALA A 306 -4.28 2.13 -21.17
CA ALA A 306 -5.30 2.86 -21.93
C ALA A 306 -5.63 2.16 -23.25
N GLU A 307 -4.62 1.69 -24.00
CA GLU A 307 -4.81 0.96 -25.25
C GLU A 307 -5.58 -0.35 -25.03
N LEU A 308 -5.21 -1.13 -24.00
CA LEU A 308 -5.92 -2.38 -23.69
C LEU A 308 -7.34 -2.12 -23.21
N LEU A 309 -7.58 -1.04 -22.47
CA LEU A 309 -8.90 -0.71 -21.95
C LEU A 309 -9.91 -0.47 -23.06
N ASP A 310 -9.53 0.20 -24.15
CA ASP A 310 -10.43 0.49 -25.27
C ASP A 310 -11.01 -0.81 -25.88
N GLY A 311 -10.20 -1.85 -26.06
CA GLY A 311 -10.66 -3.16 -26.53
C GLY A 311 -11.57 -3.90 -25.54
N LEU A 312 -11.40 -3.65 -24.23
CA LEU A 312 -12.23 -4.27 -23.19
C LEU A 312 -13.59 -3.59 -22.99
N LEU A 313 -13.74 -2.32 -23.35
CA LEU A 313 -15.03 -1.61 -23.25
C LEU A 313 -16.12 -2.26 -24.13
N GLU A 314 -15.78 -2.73 -25.34
CA GLU A 314 -16.73 -3.45 -26.20
C GLU A 314 -17.20 -4.77 -25.57
N GLN A 315 -16.28 -5.48 -24.88
CA GLN A 315 -16.64 -6.69 -24.15
C GLN A 315 -17.56 -6.38 -22.96
N GLY A 316 -17.35 -5.25 -22.29
CA GLY A 316 -18.17 -4.80 -21.17
C GLY A 316 -19.60 -4.46 -21.59
N GLU A 317 -19.76 -3.71 -22.68
CA GLU A 317 -21.08 -3.36 -23.24
C GLU A 317 -21.93 -4.60 -23.57
N ALA A 318 -21.31 -5.68 -23.99
CA ALA A 318 -22.00 -6.94 -24.30
C ALA A 318 -22.46 -7.73 -23.05
N GLN A 319 -22.09 -7.29 -21.83
CA GLN A 319 -22.32 -8.01 -20.57
C GLN A 319 -23.07 -7.16 -19.52
N LEU A 320 -23.71 -6.07 -19.93
CA LEU A 320 -24.38 -5.15 -18.99
C LEU A 320 -25.56 -5.79 -18.22
N ASP A 321 -26.09 -6.88 -18.70
CA ASP A 321 -27.15 -7.69 -18.07
C ASP A 321 -26.62 -8.69 -17.02
N ARG A 322 -25.32 -8.97 -17.00
CA ARG A 322 -24.70 -9.92 -16.08
C ARG A 322 -24.40 -9.30 -14.71
N LYS A 323 -24.45 -10.11 -13.66
CA LYS A 323 -23.99 -9.73 -12.32
C LYS A 323 -22.48 -9.82 -12.17
N CYS A 324 -21.83 -10.76 -12.88
CA CYS A 324 -20.38 -10.91 -12.93
C CYS A 324 -19.88 -10.79 -14.37
N MET A 325 -18.89 -9.93 -14.61
CA MET A 325 -18.36 -9.66 -15.94
C MET A 325 -17.02 -10.37 -16.16
N PHE A 326 -16.78 -10.79 -17.41
CA PHE A 326 -15.56 -11.48 -17.81
C PHE A 326 -14.90 -10.75 -18.97
N PHE A 327 -13.66 -10.36 -18.78
CA PHE A 327 -12.86 -9.66 -19.78
C PHE A 327 -11.68 -10.52 -20.21
N MET A 328 -11.58 -10.74 -21.52
CA MET A 328 -10.55 -11.59 -22.10
C MET A 328 -9.47 -10.74 -22.73
N LEU A 329 -8.23 -10.96 -22.30
CA LEU A 329 -7.02 -10.37 -22.87
C LEU A 329 -6.38 -11.32 -23.88
N GLU A 330 -5.54 -10.79 -24.74
CA GLU A 330 -4.65 -11.58 -25.59
C GLU A 330 -3.65 -12.38 -24.74
N ASN A 331 -3.22 -13.53 -25.25
CA ASN A 331 -2.43 -14.50 -24.49
C ASN A 331 -1.02 -13.99 -24.13
N ASP A 332 -0.51 -13.03 -24.89
CA ASP A 332 0.80 -12.39 -24.72
C ASP A 332 0.76 -11.14 -23.82
N THR A 333 -0.44 -10.74 -23.35
CA THR A 333 -0.54 -9.62 -22.40
C THR A 333 0.16 -9.99 -21.08
N GLU A 334 0.94 -9.06 -20.53
CA GLU A 334 1.63 -9.24 -19.26
C GLU A 334 0.64 -9.44 -18.09
N ALA A 335 0.94 -10.40 -17.21
CA ALA A 335 0.08 -10.74 -16.08
C ALA A 335 -0.10 -9.59 -15.09
N GLU A 336 0.94 -8.81 -14.93
CA GLU A 336 1.10 -7.72 -13.98
C GLU A 336 0.14 -6.56 -14.22
N ILE A 337 -0.38 -6.44 -15.46
CA ILE A 337 -1.31 -5.37 -15.87
C ILE A 337 -2.77 -5.73 -15.55
N THR A 338 -3.11 -7.02 -15.44
CA THR A 338 -4.50 -7.47 -15.26
C THR A 338 -5.20 -6.81 -14.06
N GLY A 339 -4.47 -6.65 -12.94
CA GLY A 339 -4.99 -5.99 -11.74
C GLY A 339 -5.28 -4.51 -11.93
N LEU A 340 -4.48 -3.80 -12.74
CA LEU A 340 -4.71 -2.37 -13.05
C LEU A 340 -5.93 -2.19 -13.94
N LEU A 341 -6.06 -3.01 -14.98
CA LEU A 341 -7.25 -3.04 -15.83
C LEU A 341 -8.50 -3.35 -15.01
N GLY A 342 -8.38 -4.33 -14.07
CA GLY A 342 -9.45 -4.69 -13.17
C GLY A 342 -9.96 -3.52 -12.33
N ASN A 343 -9.07 -2.73 -11.77
CA ASN A 343 -9.45 -1.56 -11.00
C ASN A 343 -10.13 -0.48 -11.87
N ARG A 344 -9.69 -0.29 -13.13
CA ARG A 344 -10.31 0.66 -14.07
C ARG A 344 -11.71 0.22 -14.47
N LEU A 345 -11.88 -1.06 -14.83
CA LEU A 345 -13.18 -1.63 -15.21
C LEU A 345 -14.14 -1.71 -14.00
N LEU A 346 -13.63 -2.01 -12.80
CA LEU A 346 -14.42 -1.98 -11.58
C LEU A 346 -15.01 -0.59 -11.32
N ALA A 347 -14.20 0.46 -11.51
CA ALA A 347 -14.67 1.85 -11.36
C ALA A 347 -15.77 2.21 -12.38
N LEU A 348 -15.74 1.63 -13.59
CA LEU A 348 -16.74 1.88 -14.64
C LEU A 348 -18.02 1.08 -14.42
N TYR A 349 -17.92 -0.23 -14.19
CA TYR A 349 -19.06 -1.14 -14.20
C TYR A 349 -19.66 -1.40 -12.81
N GLN A 350 -18.92 -1.11 -11.74
CA GLN A 350 -19.40 -1.18 -10.35
C GLN A 350 -20.03 -2.54 -9.99
N ARG A 351 -19.39 -3.65 -10.42
CA ARG A 351 -19.81 -5.04 -10.14
C ARG A 351 -18.63 -5.99 -10.17
N PRO A 352 -18.75 -7.22 -9.62
CA PRO A 352 -17.70 -8.22 -9.70
C PRO A 352 -17.25 -8.48 -11.14
N LEU A 353 -15.95 -8.64 -11.35
CA LEU A 353 -15.38 -8.89 -12.67
C LEU A 353 -14.08 -9.71 -12.60
N PHE A 354 -13.83 -10.44 -13.66
CA PHE A 354 -12.61 -11.19 -13.93
C PHE A 354 -11.93 -10.67 -15.18
N ILE A 355 -10.63 -10.45 -15.11
CA ILE A 355 -9.79 -10.13 -16.28
C ILE A 355 -8.81 -11.26 -16.44
N LEU A 356 -8.92 -11.97 -17.53
CA LEU A 356 -8.29 -13.26 -17.74
C LEU A 356 -7.56 -13.29 -19.09
N ARG A 357 -6.50 -14.09 -19.15
CA ARG A 357 -5.80 -14.49 -20.36
C ARG A 357 -5.66 -16.02 -20.35
N LEU A 358 -5.71 -16.63 -21.53
CA LEU A 358 -5.50 -18.07 -21.66
C LEU A 358 -4.00 -18.36 -21.77
N LYS A 359 -3.47 -19.18 -20.88
CA LYS A 359 -2.08 -19.66 -20.90
C LYS A 359 -2.06 -21.12 -20.48
N ASP A 360 -1.42 -21.98 -21.27
CA ASP A 360 -1.19 -23.40 -20.96
C ASP A 360 -2.48 -24.19 -20.61
N GLY A 361 -3.61 -23.89 -21.29
CA GLY A 361 -4.91 -24.55 -21.03
C GLY A 361 -5.63 -24.05 -19.76
N GLN A 362 -5.21 -22.92 -19.20
CA GLN A 362 -5.83 -22.31 -18.03
C GLN A 362 -6.04 -20.81 -18.26
N TYR A 363 -7.21 -20.32 -17.89
CA TYR A 363 -7.44 -18.89 -17.75
C TYR A 363 -6.84 -18.39 -16.44
N ALA A 364 -5.91 -17.46 -16.52
CA ALA A 364 -5.24 -16.84 -15.39
C ALA A 364 -5.32 -15.32 -15.47
N GLY A 365 -5.48 -14.67 -14.31
CA GLY A 365 -5.55 -13.21 -14.25
C GLY A 365 -6.01 -12.69 -12.88
N SER A 366 -6.82 -11.64 -12.91
CA SER A 366 -7.26 -10.94 -11.69
C SER A 366 -8.78 -10.92 -11.55
N MET A 367 -9.26 -11.16 -10.32
CA MET A 367 -10.62 -10.87 -9.89
C MET A 367 -10.65 -9.55 -9.14
N ARG A 368 -11.66 -8.73 -9.39
CA ARG A 368 -11.98 -7.52 -8.63
C ARG A 368 -13.47 -7.47 -8.36
N ALA A 369 -13.87 -7.00 -7.19
CA ALA A 369 -15.29 -6.95 -6.82
C ALA A 369 -15.63 -5.71 -5.98
N VAL A 370 -16.89 -5.32 -6.04
CA VAL A 370 -17.53 -4.31 -5.21
C VAL A 370 -18.99 -4.71 -5.01
N GLY A 371 -19.55 -4.30 -3.89
CA GLY A 371 -20.98 -4.56 -3.59
C GLY A 371 -21.29 -5.97 -3.08
N VAL A 372 -20.28 -6.78 -2.84
CA VAL A 372 -20.36 -8.09 -2.19
C VAL A 372 -19.38 -8.14 -1.02
N ASP A 373 -19.63 -8.98 -0.02
CA ASP A 373 -18.77 -9.05 1.17
C ASP A 373 -17.47 -9.83 0.89
N ASN A 374 -17.55 -10.97 0.18
CA ASN A 374 -16.39 -11.82 -0.10
C ASN A 374 -16.51 -12.57 -1.43
N MET A 375 -16.06 -11.96 -2.52
CA MET A 375 -16.09 -12.56 -3.85
C MET A 375 -15.10 -13.72 -4.00
N LEU A 376 -13.98 -13.69 -3.26
CA LEU A 376 -13.00 -14.78 -3.24
C LEU A 376 -13.64 -16.09 -2.74
N GLU A 377 -14.37 -16.03 -1.63
CA GLU A 377 -15.05 -17.19 -1.05
C GLU A 377 -16.16 -17.70 -1.99
N ILE A 378 -16.98 -16.79 -2.53
CA ILE A 378 -18.03 -17.15 -3.51
C ILE A 378 -17.43 -17.85 -4.72
N SER A 379 -16.32 -17.35 -5.26
CA SER A 379 -15.66 -17.94 -6.42
C SER A 379 -15.08 -19.32 -6.12
N ASN A 380 -14.39 -19.47 -4.97
CA ASN A 380 -13.77 -20.72 -4.57
C ASN A 380 -14.82 -21.80 -4.22
N SER A 381 -15.97 -21.41 -3.66
CA SER A 381 -17.05 -22.36 -3.32
C SER A 381 -17.64 -23.07 -4.55
N THR A 382 -17.49 -22.50 -5.75
CA THR A 382 -17.91 -23.16 -7.00
C THR A 382 -17.11 -24.43 -7.30
N GLY A 383 -15.88 -24.56 -6.76
CA GLY A 383 -14.95 -25.64 -7.08
C GLY A 383 -14.37 -25.61 -8.51
N LEU A 384 -14.71 -24.58 -9.30
CA LEU A 384 -14.30 -24.42 -10.72
C LEU A 384 -13.25 -23.30 -10.91
N CYS A 385 -13.04 -22.47 -9.87
CA CYS A 385 -12.08 -21.38 -9.86
C CYS A 385 -11.21 -21.48 -8.62
N LEU A 386 -9.93 -21.17 -8.74
CA LEU A 386 -9.03 -20.95 -7.62
C LEU A 386 -8.71 -19.46 -7.55
N CYS A 387 -9.25 -18.79 -6.53
CA CYS A 387 -8.89 -17.40 -6.21
C CYS A 387 -7.94 -17.37 -5.00
N GLN A 388 -6.87 -16.56 -5.10
CA GLN A 388 -5.88 -16.37 -4.03
C GLN A 388 -5.59 -14.89 -3.84
N GLY A 389 -5.67 -14.39 -2.60
CA GLY A 389 -5.47 -12.99 -2.23
C GLY A 389 -6.54 -12.46 -1.29
N HIS A 390 -7.01 -11.24 -1.53
CA HIS A 390 -7.99 -10.58 -0.67
C HIS A 390 -9.45 -10.88 -1.09
N PRO A 391 -10.42 -10.75 -0.18
CA PRO A 391 -11.84 -11.03 -0.44
C PRO A 391 -12.42 -10.35 -1.69
N LEU A 392 -11.99 -9.13 -2.02
CA LEU A 392 -12.48 -8.34 -3.15
C LEU A 392 -11.44 -8.09 -4.26
N ALA A 393 -10.20 -8.59 -4.08
CA ALA A 393 -9.10 -8.41 -5.04
C ALA A 393 -8.13 -9.57 -4.95
N SER A 394 -8.17 -10.48 -5.91
CA SER A 394 -7.36 -11.71 -5.90
C SER A 394 -6.83 -12.05 -7.29
N GLY A 395 -5.82 -12.92 -7.35
CA GLY A 395 -5.51 -13.70 -8.51
C GLY A 395 -6.61 -14.73 -8.76
N ALA A 396 -6.88 -15.08 -10.01
CA ALA A 396 -7.90 -16.05 -10.38
C ALA A 396 -7.36 -17.03 -11.43
N PHE A 397 -7.66 -18.31 -11.23
CA PHE A 397 -7.23 -19.41 -12.09
C PHE A 397 -8.41 -20.34 -12.37
N ILE A 398 -8.70 -20.58 -13.66
CA ILE A 398 -9.84 -21.39 -14.12
C ILE A 398 -9.36 -22.28 -15.27
N LYS A 399 -9.60 -23.59 -15.20
CA LYS A 399 -9.26 -24.44 -16.35
C LYS A 399 -10.09 -24.07 -17.58
N GLU A 400 -9.47 -24.13 -18.74
CA GLU A 400 -10.12 -23.75 -20.01
C GLU A 400 -11.43 -24.53 -20.23
N GLU A 401 -11.44 -25.83 -19.94
CA GLU A 401 -12.61 -26.71 -20.09
C GLU A 401 -13.73 -26.42 -19.08
N GLU A 402 -13.42 -25.78 -17.96
CA GLU A 402 -14.37 -25.45 -16.87
C GLU A 402 -14.90 -24.01 -16.98
N PHE A 403 -14.35 -23.17 -17.87
CA PHE A 403 -14.61 -21.73 -17.89
C PHE A 403 -16.09 -21.39 -18.20
N GLU A 404 -16.70 -22.02 -19.19
CA GLU A 404 -18.10 -21.73 -19.51
C GLU A 404 -19.03 -22.17 -18.39
N GLN A 405 -18.74 -23.32 -17.76
CA GLN A 405 -19.49 -23.77 -16.59
C GLN A 405 -19.32 -22.81 -15.39
N PHE A 406 -18.11 -22.31 -15.17
CA PHE A 406 -17.86 -21.33 -14.12
C PHE A 406 -18.70 -20.07 -14.29
N LYS A 407 -18.78 -19.53 -15.54
CA LYS A 407 -19.60 -18.35 -15.84
C LYS A 407 -21.08 -18.54 -15.51
N GLU A 408 -21.61 -19.73 -15.70
CA GLU A 408 -23.01 -20.04 -15.39
C GLU A 408 -23.22 -20.21 -13.88
N VAL A 409 -22.32 -20.93 -13.22
CA VAL A 409 -22.42 -21.18 -11.77
C VAL A 409 -22.26 -19.91 -10.96
N ILE A 410 -21.29 -19.05 -11.29
CA ILE A 410 -21.06 -17.81 -10.55
C ILE A 410 -22.23 -16.82 -10.72
N GLU A 411 -22.87 -16.79 -11.87
CA GLU A 411 -24.07 -15.97 -12.11
C GLU A 411 -25.25 -16.45 -11.27
N GLU A 412 -25.41 -17.78 -11.08
CA GLU A 412 -26.42 -18.38 -10.22
C GLU A 412 -26.15 -18.08 -8.74
N GLU A 413 -24.89 -18.17 -8.29
CA GLU A 413 -24.49 -17.82 -6.91
C GLU A 413 -24.78 -16.32 -6.59
N LEU A 414 -24.63 -15.46 -7.58
CA LEU A 414 -24.84 -14.01 -7.40
C LEU A 414 -26.30 -13.56 -7.63
N LYS A 415 -27.18 -14.41 -8.16
CA LYS A 415 -28.51 -13.98 -8.63
C LYS A 415 -29.36 -13.28 -7.56
N ASP A 416 -29.32 -13.78 -6.33
CA ASP A 416 -30.11 -13.29 -5.19
C ASP A 416 -29.34 -12.24 -4.37
N ILE A 417 -28.08 -11.94 -4.71
CA ILE A 417 -27.28 -10.92 -4.03
C ILE A 417 -27.60 -9.56 -4.59
N GLU A 418 -28.11 -8.67 -3.75
CA GLU A 418 -28.26 -7.24 -4.09
C GLU A 418 -26.96 -6.51 -3.77
N PHE A 419 -26.30 -6.01 -4.81
CA PHE A 419 -25.04 -5.28 -4.63
C PHE A 419 -25.30 -3.95 -3.93
N SER A 420 -24.58 -3.73 -2.83
CA SER A 420 -24.65 -2.49 -2.06
C SER A 420 -23.27 -1.99 -1.69
N ILE A 421 -23.07 -0.68 -1.72
CA ILE A 421 -21.89 -0.03 -1.18
C ILE A 421 -22.24 0.44 0.22
N LYS A 422 -21.59 -0.17 1.22
CA LYS A 422 -21.71 0.22 2.63
C LYS A 422 -20.44 0.96 3.03
N ILE A 423 -20.59 2.23 3.39
CA ILE A 423 -19.48 3.04 3.90
C ILE A 423 -19.90 3.61 5.25
N GLU A 424 -19.07 3.40 6.25
CA GLU A 424 -19.25 3.93 7.58
C GLU A 424 -18.16 4.98 7.85
N ALA A 425 -18.58 6.20 8.17
CA ALA A 425 -17.70 7.25 8.66
C ALA A 425 -17.42 7.07 10.15
N ASP A 426 -16.36 7.68 10.65
CA ASP A 426 -16.08 7.70 12.09
C ASP A 426 -17.10 8.54 12.83
N ILE A 427 -17.47 9.69 12.25
CA ILE A 427 -18.35 10.66 12.90
C ILE A 427 -19.23 11.38 11.89
N GLU A 428 -20.47 11.71 12.30
CA GLU A 428 -21.34 12.63 11.59
C GLU A 428 -21.23 14.04 12.19
N LEU A 429 -20.95 15.03 11.34
CA LEU A 429 -20.85 16.44 11.71
C LEU A 429 -21.78 17.30 10.86
N THR A 430 -22.23 18.43 11.41
CA THR A 430 -22.88 19.49 10.63
C THR A 430 -21.83 20.28 9.84
N PRO A 431 -22.19 20.89 8.68
CA PRO A 431 -21.30 21.80 7.98
C PRO A 431 -20.73 22.92 8.86
N GLY A 432 -21.54 23.43 9.83
CA GLY A 432 -21.13 24.51 10.74
C GLY A 432 -20.03 24.16 11.75
N GLN A 433 -19.85 22.87 12.05
CA GLN A 433 -18.77 22.40 12.93
C GLN A 433 -17.42 22.29 12.20
N ILE A 434 -17.43 22.31 10.85
CA ILE A 434 -16.20 22.20 10.06
C ILE A 434 -15.49 23.54 10.05
N ASN A 435 -14.30 23.58 10.66
CA ASN A 435 -13.48 24.76 10.79
C ASN A 435 -12.00 24.44 10.53
N GLU A 436 -11.16 25.47 10.39
CA GLU A 436 -9.72 25.29 10.08
C GLU A 436 -8.95 24.54 11.17
N ASN A 437 -9.35 24.71 12.44
CA ASN A 437 -8.65 24.07 13.55
C ASN A 437 -8.96 22.56 13.59
N LEU A 438 -10.21 22.18 13.45
CA LEU A 438 -10.63 20.78 13.33
C LEU A 438 -9.92 20.08 12.15
N ILE A 439 -9.95 20.70 10.97
CA ILE A 439 -9.27 20.16 9.78
C ILE A 439 -7.76 19.98 10.05
N LYS A 440 -7.12 20.96 10.68
CA LYS A 440 -5.69 20.87 11.01
C LYS A 440 -5.38 19.70 11.95
N GLN A 441 -6.21 19.46 12.94
CA GLN A 441 -6.05 18.33 13.88
C GLN A 441 -6.27 16.99 13.17
N LEU A 442 -7.35 16.86 12.38
CA LEU A 442 -7.62 15.65 11.61
C LEU A 442 -6.52 15.36 10.57
N ASN A 443 -5.99 16.37 9.89
CA ASN A 443 -4.86 16.22 8.97
C ASN A 443 -3.59 15.76 9.69
N ALA A 444 -3.35 16.22 10.92
CA ALA A 444 -2.23 15.74 11.72
C ALA A 444 -2.36 14.25 12.09
N ILE A 445 -3.58 13.81 12.40
CA ILE A 445 -3.93 12.40 12.66
C ILE A 445 -3.75 11.58 11.38
N ASN A 446 -4.33 12.04 10.27
CA ASN A 446 -4.31 11.36 8.97
C ASN A 446 -2.93 11.32 8.30
N ARG A 447 -1.99 12.14 8.77
CA ARG A 447 -0.61 12.15 8.25
C ARG A 447 0.04 10.76 8.34
N ILE A 448 -0.31 9.99 9.38
CA ILE A 448 0.12 8.61 9.57
C ILE A 448 -1.15 7.76 9.60
N SER A 449 -1.53 7.27 8.44
CA SER A 449 -2.68 6.40 8.24
C SER A 449 -2.27 5.16 7.43
N GLY A 450 -3.03 4.08 7.56
CA GLY A 450 -2.76 2.82 6.89
C GLY A 450 -3.72 1.75 7.35
N THR A 451 -3.33 0.50 7.25
CA THR A 451 -4.08 -0.63 7.82
C THR A 451 -4.19 -0.44 9.34
N GLY A 452 -5.26 -0.91 9.95
CA GLY A 452 -5.54 -0.73 11.38
C GLY A 452 -5.94 0.70 11.76
N PHE A 453 -5.40 1.71 11.08
CA PHE A 453 -5.75 3.12 11.28
C PHE A 453 -5.93 3.86 9.96
N PRO A 454 -7.04 3.64 9.21
CA PRO A 454 -7.34 4.35 7.97
C PRO A 454 -7.60 5.84 8.23
N PRO A 455 -7.54 6.70 7.18
CA PRO A 455 -7.88 8.11 7.32
C PRO A 455 -9.24 8.31 7.97
N VAL A 456 -9.35 9.27 8.88
CA VAL A 456 -10.61 9.62 9.55
C VAL A 456 -11.61 10.13 8.51
N LYS A 457 -12.78 9.50 8.46
CA LYS A 457 -13.88 9.86 7.56
C LYS A 457 -14.99 10.56 8.33
N VAL A 458 -15.51 11.62 7.73
CA VAL A 458 -16.61 12.40 8.25
C VAL A 458 -17.83 12.24 7.34
N LEU A 459 -18.99 12.02 7.93
CA LEU A 459 -20.27 12.11 7.25
C LEU A 459 -20.83 13.51 7.45
N VAL A 460 -21.30 14.13 6.37
CA VAL A 460 -21.95 15.45 6.37
C VAL A 460 -23.28 15.35 5.66
N ARG A 461 -24.30 16.03 6.19
CA ARG A 461 -25.60 16.22 5.55
C ARG A 461 -25.82 17.69 5.27
N THR A 462 -26.35 18.01 4.09
CA THR A 462 -26.78 19.36 3.73
C THR A 462 -28.02 19.29 2.83
N ASN A 463 -28.95 20.23 3.06
CA ASN A 463 -30.20 20.38 2.29
C ASN A 463 -30.36 21.79 1.68
N ASP A 464 -29.41 22.69 1.94
CA ASP A 464 -29.34 24.03 1.33
C ASP A 464 -27.97 24.22 0.66
N TYR A 465 -27.91 23.93 -0.63
CA TYR A 465 -26.65 23.87 -1.36
C TYR A 465 -26.77 24.25 -2.83
N GLU A 466 -25.63 24.54 -3.46
CA GLU A 466 -25.50 24.76 -4.90
C GLU A 466 -24.63 23.67 -5.51
N VAL A 467 -25.10 23.01 -6.58
CA VAL A 467 -24.37 22.00 -7.34
C VAL A 467 -23.69 22.64 -8.56
N SER A 468 -22.44 22.35 -8.75
CA SER A 468 -21.65 22.77 -9.89
C SER A 468 -20.62 21.73 -10.29
N THR A 469 -19.97 21.93 -11.44
CA THR A 469 -18.90 21.07 -11.94
C THR A 469 -17.70 21.90 -12.36
N PHE A 470 -16.53 21.28 -12.38
CA PHE A 470 -15.31 21.93 -12.86
C PHE A 470 -14.43 20.96 -13.68
N SER A 471 -13.33 21.48 -14.26
CA SER A 471 -12.43 20.70 -15.12
C SER A 471 -13.15 19.93 -16.24
N SER A 472 -13.86 20.67 -17.12
CA SER A 472 -14.60 20.09 -18.25
C SER A 472 -15.67 19.08 -17.82
N LYS A 473 -16.31 19.32 -16.67
CA LYS A 473 -17.39 18.49 -16.11
C LYS A 473 -16.94 17.10 -15.63
N LYS A 474 -15.66 16.95 -15.28
CA LYS A 474 -15.12 15.69 -14.75
C LYS A 474 -15.29 15.55 -13.22
N HIS A 475 -15.54 16.64 -12.52
CA HIS A 475 -15.59 16.66 -11.06
C HIS A 475 -16.84 17.36 -10.57
N LEU A 476 -17.45 16.81 -9.51
CA LEU A 476 -18.59 17.40 -8.83
C LEU A 476 -18.10 18.34 -7.73
N LYS A 477 -18.80 19.47 -7.59
CA LYS A 477 -18.64 20.42 -6.50
C LYS A 477 -20.02 20.80 -5.97
N VAL A 478 -20.23 20.61 -4.67
CA VAL A 478 -21.39 21.09 -3.93
C VAL A 478 -20.92 22.12 -2.93
N ILE A 479 -21.62 23.22 -2.79
CA ILE A 479 -21.33 24.29 -1.83
C ILE A 479 -22.54 24.41 -0.89
N ASP A 480 -22.30 24.20 0.40
CA ASP A 480 -23.28 24.48 1.44
C ASP A 480 -23.49 25.99 1.53
N ASN A 481 -24.72 26.48 1.36
CA ASN A 481 -25.01 27.91 1.22
C ASN A 481 -24.87 28.67 2.54
N GLU A 482 -25.07 28.02 3.67
CA GLU A 482 -25.00 28.64 4.99
C GLU A 482 -23.53 28.84 5.44
N THR A 483 -22.70 27.83 5.26
CA THR A 483 -21.33 27.81 5.83
C THR A 483 -20.25 28.06 4.79
N GLY A 484 -20.54 27.84 3.50
CA GLY A 484 -19.57 27.89 2.42
C GLY A 484 -18.63 26.67 2.37
N VAL A 485 -18.90 25.62 3.15
CA VAL A 485 -18.17 24.35 3.08
C VAL A 485 -18.35 23.73 1.70
N ILE A 486 -17.25 23.27 1.12
CA ILE A 486 -17.24 22.69 -0.22
C ILE A 486 -17.15 21.16 -0.11
N ILE A 487 -18.06 20.45 -0.75
CA ILE A 487 -18.03 19.00 -0.92
C ILE A 487 -17.56 18.72 -2.35
N VAL A 488 -16.46 17.93 -2.53
CA VAL A 488 -15.87 17.64 -3.83
C VAL A 488 -15.79 16.14 -4.06
N LYS A 489 -16.31 15.67 -5.20
CA LYS A 489 -16.06 14.33 -5.72
C LYS A 489 -15.25 14.41 -7.00
N TRP A 490 -14.08 13.79 -6.97
CA TRP A 490 -13.21 13.70 -8.13
C TRP A 490 -13.70 12.60 -9.10
N ASN A 491 -13.57 12.82 -10.41
CA ASN A 491 -13.97 11.86 -11.45
C ASN A 491 -15.41 11.37 -11.33
N CYS A 492 -16.34 12.29 -11.02
CA CYS A 492 -17.75 12.01 -10.86
C CYS A 492 -18.46 12.11 -12.23
N MET A 493 -18.93 10.99 -12.77
CA MET A 493 -19.61 10.93 -14.08
C MET A 493 -21.13 11.06 -13.95
N ASP A 494 -21.70 10.81 -12.76
CA ASP A 494 -23.13 10.78 -12.47
C ASP A 494 -23.71 12.13 -11.98
N TRP A 495 -22.90 13.21 -11.99
CA TRP A 495 -23.33 14.55 -11.57
C TRP A 495 -24.55 15.09 -12.33
N GLN A 496 -24.82 14.59 -13.54
CA GLN A 496 -25.95 15.00 -14.38
C GLN A 496 -27.30 14.60 -13.78
N THR A 497 -27.31 13.63 -12.90
CA THR A 497 -28.52 13.17 -12.20
C THR A 497 -28.80 13.95 -10.91
N MET A 498 -27.87 14.81 -10.48
CA MET A 498 -28.05 15.62 -9.28
C MET A 498 -28.93 16.83 -9.53
N SER A 499 -29.74 17.13 -8.54
CA SER A 499 -30.58 18.34 -8.48
C SER A 499 -30.09 19.27 -7.37
N ASN A 500 -30.60 20.52 -7.34
CA ASN A 500 -30.39 21.43 -6.21
C ASN A 500 -31.46 21.24 -5.10
N ASP A 501 -32.25 20.18 -5.17
CA ASP A 501 -33.31 19.87 -4.22
C ASP A 501 -33.02 18.57 -3.47
N GLY A 502 -33.55 18.43 -2.25
CA GLY A 502 -33.41 17.26 -1.41
C GLY A 502 -32.16 17.33 -0.47
N GLU A 503 -31.87 16.23 0.22
CA GLU A 503 -30.75 16.13 1.14
C GLU A 503 -29.58 15.42 0.47
N ILE A 504 -28.36 16.00 0.53
CA ILE A 504 -27.13 15.33 0.19
C ILE A 504 -26.51 14.75 1.47
N ILE A 505 -26.20 13.46 1.43
CA ILE A 505 -25.42 12.75 2.45
C ILE A 505 -24.09 12.38 1.80
N ALA A 506 -22.99 12.84 2.37
CA ALA A 506 -21.65 12.65 1.81
C ALA A 506 -20.67 12.16 2.87
N ILE A 507 -19.81 11.20 2.50
CA ILE A 507 -18.74 10.69 3.36
C ILE A 507 -17.40 10.94 2.68
N GLY A 508 -16.42 11.44 3.45
CA GLY A 508 -15.08 11.67 2.97
C GLY A 508 -14.11 12.19 4.03
N VAL A 509 -13.00 12.70 3.57
CA VAL A 509 -11.92 13.26 4.39
C VAL A 509 -11.93 14.77 4.32
N LEU A 510 -11.81 15.42 5.46
CA LEU A 510 -11.73 16.88 5.54
C LEU A 510 -10.37 17.39 5.06
N ALA A 511 -10.38 18.45 4.27
CA ALA A 511 -9.19 19.09 3.70
C ALA A 511 -9.33 20.62 3.73
N ASN A 512 -8.19 21.30 3.60
CA ASN A 512 -8.14 22.75 3.56
C ASN A 512 -7.27 23.24 2.40
N PRO A 513 -7.68 22.99 1.14
CA PRO A 513 -6.91 23.32 -0.04
C PRO A 513 -6.89 24.82 -0.33
N TYR A 514 -5.84 25.25 -1.05
CA TYR A 514 -5.77 26.57 -1.67
C TYR A 514 -6.25 26.52 -3.12
N TYR A 515 -7.20 27.39 -3.47
CA TYR A 515 -7.55 27.66 -4.86
C TYR A 515 -7.17 29.12 -5.18
N GLY A 516 -6.06 29.31 -5.87
CA GLY A 516 -5.44 30.61 -6.06
C GLY A 516 -4.87 31.14 -4.73
N ARG A 517 -5.45 32.27 -4.24
CA ARG A 517 -5.03 32.88 -2.96
C ARG A 517 -5.98 32.56 -1.80
N ASN A 518 -7.10 31.92 -2.09
CA ASN A 518 -8.13 31.62 -1.10
C ASN A 518 -7.99 30.18 -0.58
N LYS A 519 -8.17 30.03 0.71
CA LYS A 519 -8.21 28.75 1.42
C LYS A 519 -9.66 28.36 1.67
N PHE A 520 -10.01 27.10 1.49
CA PHE A 520 -11.38 26.64 1.57
C PHE A 520 -11.50 25.49 2.57
N LEU A 521 -12.64 25.42 3.26
CA LEU A 521 -13.04 24.26 4.06
C LEU A 521 -13.68 23.25 3.11
N GLN A 522 -13.08 22.08 2.96
CA GLN A 522 -13.50 21.09 1.97
C GLN A 522 -13.66 19.71 2.58
N LEU A 523 -14.70 19.02 2.18
CA LEU A 523 -14.86 17.57 2.32
C LEU A 523 -14.58 16.93 0.95
N THR A 524 -13.48 16.21 0.84
CA THR A 524 -13.19 15.39 -0.34
C THR A 524 -13.86 14.04 -0.15
N ILE A 525 -14.87 13.76 -0.96
CA ILE A 525 -15.77 12.63 -0.71
C ILE A 525 -15.38 11.37 -1.48
N ASP A 526 -15.50 10.25 -0.80
CA ASP A 526 -15.43 8.92 -1.38
C ASP A 526 -16.75 8.57 -2.07
N GLU A 527 -17.86 8.86 -1.37
CA GLU A 527 -19.20 8.53 -1.88
C GLU A 527 -20.27 9.51 -1.35
N TYR A 528 -21.40 9.57 -2.06
CA TYR A 528 -22.56 10.37 -1.68
C TYR A 528 -23.87 9.70 -2.10
N THR A 529 -24.96 10.10 -1.42
CA THR A 529 -26.34 9.86 -1.86
C THR A 529 -27.10 11.18 -1.89
N GLN A 530 -28.10 11.28 -2.75
CA GLN A 530 -29.05 12.35 -2.75
C GLN A 530 -30.46 11.76 -2.51
N GLN A 531 -31.13 12.21 -1.46
CA GLN A 531 -32.51 11.83 -1.14
C GLN A 531 -33.41 12.98 -1.58
N ASN A 532 -34.29 12.72 -2.55
CA ASN A 532 -35.33 13.67 -2.93
C ASN A 532 -36.53 13.42 -2.03
N ASP A 533 -37.14 14.50 -1.51
CA ASP A 533 -38.38 14.46 -0.71
C ASP A 533 -39.55 13.86 -1.49
#